data_6af6f59a45903a6a998f9f83b7dd85de
#
_entry.id   6af6f59a45903a6a998f9f83b7dd85de
#
_cell.length_a   1.000
_cell.length_b   1.000
_cell.length_c   1.000
_cell.angle_alpha   90.00
_cell.angle_beta   90.00
_cell.angle_gamma   90.00
#
_symmetry.space_group_name_H-M   'P 1'
#
loop_
_entity.id
_entity.type
_entity.pdbx_description
1 polymer ?
#
loop_
_entity_poly.entity_id
_entity_poly.type
_entity_poly.pdbx_seq_one_letter_code
_entity_poly.pdbx_strand_id
1 'polypeptide(L)'
;APVVAAALTAGREQDPELYKRLYDWMSDSVRRHLGLKGYFMQLKVERCTDAGSLEKLWPDLAAAISKAKSPALANRWMDETRALLQTEPVIA
;
A
#
# COMPACT_ATOMS: atom_id res chain seq x y z
N ALA A 1 20.21 9.72 -16.73
CA ALA A 1 19.92 8.71 -17.43
C ALA A 1 19.35 7.53 -16.68
N PRO A 2 19.45 6.33 -17.21
CA PRO A 2 18.75 5.21 -16.57
C PRO A 2 19.20 4.98 -15.13
N VAL A 3 20.43 5.29 -14.85
CA VAL A 3 20.96 5.08 -13.52
C VAL A 3 20.26 5.99 -12.53
N VAL A 4 20.00 7.22 -12.93
CA VAL A 4 19.34 8.17 -12.04
C VAL A 4 17.91 7.75 -11.80
N ALA A 5 17.24 7.30 -12.82
CA ALA A 5 15.85 6.85 -12.67
C ALA A 5 15.77 5.62 -11.77
N ALA A 6 16.71 4.71 -11.94
CA ALA A 6 16.73 3.52 -11.10
C ALA A 6 17.02 3.87 -9.65
N ALA A 7 17.91 4.82 -9.44
CA ALA A 7 18.25 5.24 -8.08
C ALA A 7 17.05 5.89 -7.40
N LEU A 8 16.28 6.69 -8.14
CA LEU A 8 15.10 7.32 -7.57
C LEU A 8 14.05 6.27 -7.20
N THR A 9 13.88 5.27 -8.06
CA THR A 9 12.91 4.22 -7.79
C THR A 9 13.35 3.41 -6.57
N ALA A 10 14.62 3.06 -6.52
CA ALA A 10 15.13 2.29 -5.40
C ALA A 10 15.02 3.08 -4.10
N GLY A 11 15.30 4.38 -4.14
CA GLY A 11 15.18 5.23 -2.98
C GLY A 11 13.74 5.29 -2.49
N ARG A 12 12.81 5.35 -3.42
CA ARG A 12 11.40 5.40 -3.07
C ARG A 12 10.95 4.10 -2.41
N GLU A 13 11.38 2.98 -2.96
CA GLU A 13 10.99 1.68 -2.40
C GLU A 13 11.53 1.49 -1.00
N GLN A 14 12.65 2.09 -0.68
CA GLN A 14 13.28 1.93 0.60
C GLN A 14 13.06 3.13 1.54
N ASP A 15 12.21 4.06 1.15
CA ASP A 15 11.93 5.24 1.95
C ASP A 15 11.19 4.83 3.24
N PRO A 16 11.78 5.02 4.40
CA PRO A 16 11.14 4.61 5.66
C PRO A 16 9.85 5.38 5.95
N GLU A 17 9.74 6.61 5.50
CA GLU A 17 8.52 7.37 5.73
C GLU A 17 7.39 6.85 4.86
N LEU A 18 7.69 6.51 3.62
CA LEU A 18 6.70 5.94 2.73
C LEU A 18 6.29 4.57 3.24
N TYR A 19 7.24 3.78 3.72
CA TYR A 19 6.95 2.48 4.30
C TYR A 19 5.98 2.64 5.46
N LYS A 20 6.25 3.57 6.37
CA LYS A 20 5.41 3.76 7.53
C LYS A 20 4.01 4.20 7.13
N ARG A 21 3.90 5.11 6.18
CA ARG A 21 2.60 5.58 5.71
C ARG A 21 1.80 4.45 5.09
N LEU A 22 2.43 3.67 4.24
CA LEU A 22 1.74 2.55 3.61
C LEU A 22 1.39 1.47 4.64
N TYR A 23 2.30 1.20 5.55
CA TYR A 23 2.05 0.21 6.59
C TYR A 23 0.84 0.60 7.42
N ASP A 24 0.81 1.85 7.88
CA ASP A 24 -0.30 2.33 8.69
C ASP A 24 -1.61 2.32 7.90
N TRP A 25 -1.56 2.78 6.65
CA TRP A 25 -2.73 2.82 5.80
C TRP A 25 -3.28 1.43 5.52
N MET A 26 -2.41 0.51 5.15
CA MET A 26 -2.84 -0.84 4.81
C MET A 26 -3.32 -1.59 6.04
N SER A 27 -2.65 -1.42 7.18
CA SER A 27 -3.08 -2.06 8.42
C SER A 27 -4.44 -1.52 8.87
N ASP A 28 -4.64 -0.22 8.75
CA ASP A 28 -5.92 0.38 9.08
C ASP A 28 -7.01 -0.11 8.14
N SER A 29 -6.68 -0.25 6.86
CA SER A 29 -7.63 -0.73 5.86
C SER A 29 -8.05 -2.18 6.14
N VAL A 30 -7.10 -3.02 6.53
CA VAL A 30 -7.42 -4.39 6.90
C VAL A 30 -8.40 -4.39 8.06
N ARG A 31 -8.13 -3.56 9.07
CA ARG A 31 -8.97 -3.51 10.24
C ARG A 31 -10.36 -3.00 9.92
N ARG A 32 -10.45 -1.96 9.10
CA ARG A 32 -11.72 -1.36 8.76
C ARG A 32 -12.57 -2.22 7.84
N HIS A 33 -11.95 -2.80 6.84
CA HIS A 33 -12.71 -3.45 5.79
C HIS A 33 -12.78 -4.96 5.92
N LEU A 34 -11.81 -5.57 6.55
CA LEU A 34 -11.78 -7.02 6.69
C LEU A 34 -12.03 -7.50 8.11
N GLY A 35 -11.70 -6.67 9.08
CA GLY A 35 -11.89 -7.04 10.48
C GLY A 35 -11.12 -8.30 10.83
N LEU A 36 -11.76 -9.19 11.56
CA LEU A 36 -11.11 -10.42 11.98
C LEU A 36 -10.73 -11.31 10.81
N LYS A 37 -11.47 -11.22 9.71
CA LYS A 37 -11.16 -12.02 8.53
C LYS A 37 -9.89 -11.56 7.85
N GLY A 38 -9.37 -10.41 8.23
CA GLY A 38 -8.15 -9.88 7.65
C GLY A 38 -6.88 -10.33 8.33
N TYR A 39 -6.97 -11.28 9.27
CA TYR A 39 -5.80 -11.73 10.02
C TYR A 39 -4.65 -12.16 9.12
N PHE A 40 -4.92 -12.99 8.13
CA PHE A 40 -3.88 -13.47 7.24
C PHE A 40 -3.32 -12.34 6.37
N MET A 41 -4.19 -11.41 5.98
CA MET A 41 -3.73 -10.27 5.20
C MET A 41 -2.83 -9.38 6.04
N GLN A 42 -3.17 -9.18 7.31
CA GLN A 42 -2.34 -8.39 8.22
C GLN A 42 -0.97 -9.03 8.41
N LEU A 43 -0.91 -10.36 8.47
CA LEU A 43 0.36 -11.04 8.56
C LEU A 43 1.23 -10.78 7.33
N LYS A 44 0.61 -10.72 6.17
CA LYS A 44 1.34 -10.41 4.94
C LYS A 44 1.88 -8.99 4.98
N VAL A 45 1.08 -8.05 5.49
CA VAL A 45 1.53 -6.67 5.64
C VAL A 45 2.72 -6.61 6.58
N GLU A 46 2.65 -7.33 7.68
CA GLU A 46 3.72 -7.30 8.67
C GLU A 46 5.00 -7.99 8.22
N ARG A 47 4.90 -8.85 7.22
CA ARG A 47 6.08 -9.48 6.67
C ARG A 47 6.79 -8.59 5.67
N CYS A 48 6.15 -7.55 5.21
CA CYS A 48 6.78 -6.63 4.28
C CYS A 48 7.80 -5.79 5.04
N THR A 49 8.98 -5.66 4.46
CA THR A 49 10.06 -4.94 5.13
C THR A 49 10.34 -3.59 4.50
N ASP A 50 9.74 -3.29 3.36
CA ASP A 50 9.94 -1.99 2.72
C ASP A 50 8.68 -1.60 1.94
N ALA A 51 8.68 -0.37 1.44
CA ALA A 51 7.51 0.16 0.72
C ALA A 51 7.24 -0.61 -0.56
N GLY A 52 8.29 -1.08 -1.23
CA GLY A 52 8.12 -1.85 -2.46
C GLY A 52 7.36 -3.14 -2.22
N SER A 53 7.64 -3.83 -1.12
CA SER A 53 6.93 -5.05 -0.76
C SER A 53 5.48 -4.76 -0.46
N LEU A 54 5.20 -3.65 0.21
CA LEU A 54 3.82 -3.25 0.51
C LEU A 54 3.07 -2.91 -0.77
N GLU A 55 3.72 -2.26 -1.73
CA GLU A 55 3.09 -1.95 -3.00
C GLU A 55 2.72 -3.22 -3.76
N LYS A 56 3.55 -4.23 -3.69
CA LYS A 56 3.28 -5.49 -4.35
C LYS A 56 2.09 -6.22 -3.72
N LEU A 57 1.83 -5.93 -2.47
CA LEU A 57 0.71 -6.55 -1.77
C LEU A 57 -0.61 -5.84 -2.07
N TRP A 58 -0.55 -4.64 -2.61
CA TRP A 58 -1.71 -3.85 -2.96
C TRP A 58 -2.82 -4.62 -3.66
N PRO A 59 -2.57 -5.27 -4.77
CA PRO A 59 -3.63 -5.96 -5.49
C PRO A 59 -4.31 -7.04 -4.64
N ASP A 60 -3.53 -7.71 -3.80
CA ASP A 60 -4.08 -8.76 -2.95
C ASP A 60 -5.04 -8.17 -1.92
N LEU A 61 -4.67 -7.03 -1.33
CA LEU A 61 -5.53 -6.38 -0.36
C LEU A 61 -6.78 -5.84 -1.03
N ALA A 62 -6.64 -5.25 -2.22
CA ALA A 62 -7.79 -4.76 -2.96
C ALA A 62 -8.74 -5.90 -3.31
N ALA A 63 -8.20 -7.05 -3.70
CA ALA A 63 -9.03 -8.21 -4.01
C ALA A 63 -9.78 -8.69 -2.76
N ALA A 64 -9.12 -8.66 -1.62
CA ALA A 64 -9.75 -9.06 -0.37
C ALA A 64 -10.88 -8.10 0.01
N ILE A 65 -10.68 -6.81 -0.19
CA ILE A 65 -11.71 -5.81 0.08
C ILE A 65 -12.89 -6.00 -0.87
N SER A 66 -12.60 -6.27 -2.14
CA SER A 66 -13.65 -6.49 -3.13
C SER A 66 -14.53 -7.69 -2.72
N LYS A 67 -13.89 -8.73 -2.24
CA LYS A 67 -14.58 -9.94 -1.85
C LYS A 67 -15.37 -9.75 -0.57
N ALA A 68 -14.82 -9.03 0.38
CA ALA A 68 -15.46 -8.83 1.68
C ALA A 68 -16.55 -7.78 1.66
N LYS A 69 -16.41 -6.79 0.81
CA LYS A 69 -17.35 -5.67 0.76
C LYS A 69 -17.93 -5.50 -0.65
N SER A 70 -17.21 -4.85 -1.53
CA SER A 70 -17.68 -4.66 -2.90
C SER A 70 -16.53 -4.26 -3.81
N PRO A 71 -16.65 -4.52 -5.11
CA PRO A 71 -15.64 -4.07 -6.07
C PRO A 71 -15.54 -2.54 -6.11
N ALA A 72 -16.64 -1.83 -5.90
CA ALA A 72 -16.61 -0.37 -5.91
C ALA A 72 -15.75 0.16 -4.77
N LEU A 73 -15.87 -0.44 -3.58
CA LEU A 73 -15.07 -0.03 -2.45
C LEU A 73 -13.59 -0.35 -2.67
N ALA A 74 -13.31 -1.49 -3.29
CA ALA A 74 -11.92 -1.87 -3.60
C ALA A 74 -11.31 -0.88 -4.58
N ASN A 75 -12.05 -0.48 -5.61
CA ASN A 75 -11.56 0.49 -6.58
C ASN A 75 -11.29 1.84 -5.92
N ARG A 76 -12.19 2.26 -5.04
CA ARG A 76 -12.00 3.50 -4.31
C ARG A 76 -10.77 3.42 -3.41
N TRP A 77 -10.58 2.28 -2.76
CA TRP A 77 -9.41 2.06 -1.92
C TRP A 77 -8.13 2.15 -2.74
N MET A 78 -8.13 1.57 -3.94
CA MET A 78 -6.98 1.64 -4.82
C MET A 78 -6.67 3.08 -5.21
N ASP A 79 -7.69 3.86 -5.50
CA ASP A 79 -7.51 5.26 -5.87
C ASP A 79 -6.97 6.07 -4.69
N GLU A 80 -7.48 5.82 -3.50
CA GLU A 80 -7.02 6.50 -2.30
C GLU A 80 -5.57 6.15 -1.99
N THR A 81 -5.20 4.90 -2.22
CA THR A 81 -3.84 4.46 -1.97
C THR A 81 -2.87 5.07 -2.99
N ARG A 82 -3.29 5.18 -4.25
CA ARG A 82 -2.47 5.85 -5.26
C ARG A 82 -2.27 7.31 -4.89
N ALA A 83 -3.30 7.97 -4.41
CA ALA A 83 -3.20 9.35 -3.99
C ALA A 83 -2.22 9.50 -2.83
N LEU A 84 -2.21 8.54 -1.92
CA LEU A 84 -1.29 8.55 -0.80
C LEU A 84 0.16 8.51 -1.29
N LEU A 85 0.43 7.70 -2.30
CA LEU A 85 1.77 7.61 -2.84
C LEU A 85 2.17 8.86 -3.62
N GLN A 86 1.19 9.56 -4.18
CA GLN A 86 1.47 10.74 -4.98
C GLN A 86 1.44 12.04 -4.22
N THR A 87 1.17 11.97 -2.93
CA THR A 87 1.10 13.20 -2.16
C THR A 87 2.46 13.69 -1.83
N GLU A 88 3.48 13.16 -2.42
CA GLU A 88 4.72 13.65 -2.12
C GLU A 88 4.84 15.01 -2.56
N PRO A 89 5.34 15.80 -1.78
CA PRO A 89 5.41 17.19 -1.95
C PRO A 89 6.30 17.54 -2.97
N VAL A 90 6.31 17.10 -3.88
CA VAL A 90 7.07 17.39 -4.80
C VAL A 90 7.00 18.62 -5.25
N ILE A 91 6.25 19.10 -5.13
CA ILE A 91 6.09 20.18 -5.58
C ILE A 91 6.80 21.06 -5.51
N ALA A 92 7.12 21.06 -5.05
CA ALA A 92 7.90 21.96 -4.92
C ALA A 92 8.10 22.72 -5.93
#